data_ad2c4ce34ec238f0d3ec131c177489d9
#
_entry.id   ad2c4ce34ec238f0d3ec131c177489d9
#
_cell.length_a   1.000
_cell.length_b   1.000
_cell.length_c   1.000
_cell.angle_alpha   90.00
_cell.angle_beta   90.00
_cell.angle_gamma   90.00
#
_symmetry.space_group_name_H-M   'P 1'
#
loop_
_entity.id
_entity.type
_entity.pdbx_description
1 polymer ?
#
loop_
_entity_poly.entity_id
_entity_poly.type
_entity_poly.pdbx_seq_one_letter_code
_entity_poly.pdbx_strand_id
1 'polypeptide(L)'
;FVTGTMKYDNIPTHIDENISKELAELFHINDDDLVLVGGSTHEGEEEILIRVFERLNKTYPNLKLILVPRHVERTRDVSRLIEKMGFVPVLKTEVERSRYKWQNTNREIILIDTVGDLGRVYSISNFVFVGKSLVPSGGQNMMEPAGTGNPVIFGPHTFNFKEEVDLLLENSAAKVVKTEEELLETIEFFIKNPDVAKEMGLKAQQVVNEKRGATDRNIEIIKNTIRN
;
A
#
# COMPACT_ATOMS: atom_id res chain seq x y z
N PHE A 1 26.81 13.48 18.22
CA PHE A 1 26.62 12.31 17.35
C PHE A 1 25.28 12.43 16.61
N VAL A 2 25.28 12.19 15.32
CA VAL A 2 24.05 12.07 14.50
C VAL A 2 23.87 10.60 14.19
N THR A 3 22.81 9.98 14.73
CA THR A 3 22.58 8.53 14.63
C THR A 3 21.49 8.17 13.62
N GLY A 4 20.78 9.17 13.09
CA GLY A 4 19.60 8.98 12.25
C GLY A 4 18.29 8.91 13.06
N THR A 5 17.18 8.62 12.38
CA THR A 5 15.87 8.52 13.03
C THR A 5 15.46 7.07 13.22
N MET A 6 15.02 6.70 14.42
CA MET A 6 14.56 5.35 14.78
C MET A 6 13.25 4.95 14.10
N LYS A 7 12.54 5.89 13.46
CA LYS A 7 11.24 5.60 12.80
C LYS A 7 11.34 4.55 11.70
N TYR A 8 12.52 4.40 11.06
CA TYR A 8 12.72 3.41 10.01
C TYR A 8 13.02 2.00 10.54
N ASP A 9 13.48 1.87 11.79
CA ASP A 9 13.85 0.58 12.36
C ASP A 9 12.64 -0.34 12.57
N ASN A 10 11.45 0.24 12.74
CA ASN A 10 10.19 -0.49 12.90
C ASN A 10 9.47 -0.81 11.58
N ILE A 11 10.01 -0.38 10.43
CA ILE A 11 9.41 -0.69 9.14
C ILE A 11 9.76 -2.13 8.76
N PRO A 12 8.78 -3.00 8.52
CA PRO A 12 9.04 -4.35 8.05
C PRO A 12 9.74 -4.31 6.68
N THR A 13 10.89 -4.94 6.56
CA THR A 13 11.62 -5.12 5.29
C THR A 13 11.72 -6.58 4.88
N HIS A 14 11.13 -7.44 5.69
CA HIS A 14 11.01 -8.85 5.41
C HIS A 14 9.52 -9.23 5.43
N ILE A 15 9.07 -9.87 4.39
CA ILE A 15 7.70 -10.37 4.27
C ILE A 15 7.70 -11.79 4.85
N ASP A 16 6.82 -12.04 5.80
CA ASP A 16 6.56 -13.40 6.26
C ASP A 16 5.69 -14.11 5.21
N GLU A 17 6.30 -15.05 4.49
CA GLU A 17 5.63 -15.80 3.43
C GLU A 17 4.39 -16.56 3.90
N ASN A 18 4.36 -17.01 5.16
CA ASN A 18 3.19 -17.71 5.70
C ASN A 18 2.02 -16.74 5.86
N ILE A 19 2.29 -15.54 6.39
CA ILE A 19 1.27 -14.48 6.51
C ILE A 19 0.74 -14.07 5.14
N SER A 20 1.62 -13.95 4.15
CA SER A 20 1.21 -13.61 2.78
C SER A 20 0.32 -14.69 2.17
N LYS A 21 0.69 -15.97 2.34
CA LYS A 21 -0.10 -17.11 1.87
C LYS A 21 -1.47 -17.18 2.54
N GLU A 22 -1.51 -17.10 3.87
CA GLU A 22 -2.77 -17.08 4.63
C GLU A 22 -3.72 -15.97 4.14
N LEU A 23 -3.17 -14.78 3.89
CA LEU A 23 -3.97 -13.64 3.45
C LEU A 23 -4.43 -13.79 1.98
N ALA A 24 -3.57 -14.33 1.11
CA ALA A 24 -3.92 -14.63 -0.27
C ALA A 24 -5.02 -15.70 -0.35
N GLU A 25 -4.91 -16.77 0.43
CA GLU A 25 -5.94 -17.81 0.54
C GLU A 25 -7.26 -17.23 1.07
N LEU A 26 -7.20 -16.39 2.13
CA LEU A 26 -8.37 -15.74 2.71
C LEU A 26 -9.14 -14.91 1.67
N PHE A 27 -8.41 -14.21 0.82
CA PHE A 27 -9.00 -13.31 -0.19
C PHE A 27 -9.14 -13.94 -1.58
N HIS A 28 -8.93 -15.26 -1.71
CA HIS A 28 -8.99 -15.97 -2.99
C HIS A 28 -8.12 -15.31 -4.07
N ILE A 29 -6.91 -14.88 -3.69
CA ILE A 29 -5.91 -14.32 -4.61
C ILE A 29 -5.02 -15.45 -5.09
N ASN A 30 -4.97 -15.64 -6.40
CA ASN A 30 -4.14 -16.65 -7.05
C ASN A 30 -2.81 -16.07 -7.50
N ASP A 31 -1.86 -16.93 -7.87
CA ASP A 31 -0.51 -16.52 -8.31
C ASP A 31 -0.52 -15.61 -9.57
N ASP A 32 -1.52 -15.76 -10.42
CA ASP A 32 -1.69 -14.95 -11.64
C ASP A 32 -2.46 -13.64 -11.40
N ASP A 33 -3.01 -13.43 -10.22
CA ASP A 33 -3.74 -12.21 -9.89
C ASP A 33 -2.76 -11.04 -9.65
N LEU A 34 -3.19 -9.86 -10.08
CA LEU A 34 -2.51 -8.60 -9.82
C LEU A 34 -3.28 -7.84 -8.73
N VAL A 35 -2.59 -7.42 -7.69
CA VAL A 35 -3.20 -6.77 -6.53
C VAL A 35 -2.80 -5.31 -6.45
N LEU A 36 -3.78 -4.41 -6.63
CA LEU A 36 -3.67 -2.99 -6.33
C LEU A 36 -4.19 -2.73 -4.91
N VAL A 37 -3.36 -2.16 -4.08
CA VAL A 37 -3.76 -1.74 -2.72
C VAL A 37 -3.86 -0.23 -2.63
N GLY A 38 -5.04 0.28 -2.24
CA GLY A 38 -5.22 1.64 -1.77
C GLY A 38 -5.03 1.67 -0.25
N GLY A 39 -3.84 2.03 0.21
CA GLY A 39 -3.48 2.03 1.63
C GLY A 39 -3.71 3.37 2.31
N SER A 40 -4.35 3.37 3.48
CA SER A 40 -4.67 4.57 4.27
C SER A 40 -5.43 5.64 3.48
N THR A 41 -6.42 5.23 2.70
CA THR A 41 -7.20 6.10 1.83
C THR A 41 -8.08 7.09 2.62
N HIS A 42 -8.37 8.22 1.98
CA HIS A 42 -9.25 9.27 2.47
C HIS A 42 -10.41 9.52 1.51
N GLU A 43 -11.40 10.25 2.00
CA GLU A 43 -12.59 10.62 1.21
C GLU A 43 -12.20 11.25 -0.13
N GLY A 44 -12.82 10.74 -1.20
CA GLY A 44 -12.56 11.11 -2.59
C GLY A 44 -11.52 10.21 -3.29
N GLU A 45 -10.55 9.65 -2.55
CA GLU A 45 -9.53 8.79 -3.16
C GLU A 45 -10.06 7.39 -3.46
N GLU A 46 -10.94 6.87 -2.61
CA GLU A 46 -11.57 5.57 -2.84
C GLU A 46 -12.37 5.56 -4.15
N GLU A 47 -13.10 6.66 -4.43
CA GLU A 47 -13.85 6.80 -5.68
C GLU A 47 -12.93 6.81 -6.90
N ILE A 48 -11.80 7.52 -6.84
CA ILE A 48 -10.77 7.54 -7.88
C ILE A 48 -10.22 6.13 -8.12
N LEU A 49 -9.83 5.44 -7.05
CA LEU A 49 -9.28 4.09 -7.13
C LEU A 49 -10.28 3.09 -7.75
N ILE A 50 -11.57 3.18 -7.39
CA ILE A 50 -12.61 2.32 -7.94
C ILE A 50 -12.80 2.62 -9.43
N ARG A 51 -12.81 3.89 -9.88
CA ARG A 51 -12.90 4.24 -11.30
C ARG A 51 -11.70 3.74 -12.10
N VAL A 52 -10.49 3.89 -11.55
CA VAL A 52 -9.26 3.36 -12.17
C VAL A 52 -9.36 1.83 -12.28
N PHE A 53 -9.75 1.17 -11.21
CA PHE A 53 -9.98 -0.28 -11.19
C PHE A 53 -11.03 -0.71 -12.22
N GLU A 54 -12.17 -0.03 -12.30
CA GLU A 54 -13.23 -0.32 -13.28
C GLU A 54 -12.72 -0.27 -14.72
N ARG A 55 -11.90 0.71 -15.05
CA ARG A 55 -11.33 0.87 -16.38
C ARG A 55 -10.30 -0.22 -16.70
N LEU A 56 -9.37 -0.48 -15.78
CA LEU A 56 -8.33 -1.49 -15.95
C LEU A 56 -8.89 -2.91 -15.96
N ASN A 57 -9.86 -3.20 -15.13
CA ASN A 57 -10.44 -4.54 -14.98
C ASN A 57 -11.16 -5.05 -16.26
N LYS A 58 -11.55 -4.13 -17.18
CA LYS A 58 -12.07 -4.50 -18.51
C LYS A 58 -11.02 -5.18 -19.38
N THR A 59 -9.74 -4.81 -19.21
CA THR A 59 -8.61 -5.33 -19.99
C THR A 59 -7.81 -6.38 -19.22
N TYR A 60 -7.75 -6.22 -17.90
CA TYR A 60 -7.01 -7.07 -16.96
C TYR A 60 -7.94 -7.68 -15.92
N PRO A 61 -8.73 -8.72 -16.27
CA PRO A 61 -9.77 -9.28 -15.39
C PRO A 61 -9.21 -9.96 -14.13
N ASN A 62 -7.91 -10.24 -14.10
CA ASN A 62 -7.16 -10.75 -12.95
C ASN A 62 -6.66 -9.64 -12.01
N LEU A 63 -6.97 -8.37 -12.29
CA LEU A 63 -6.68 -7.29 -11.36
C LEU A 63 -7.66 -7.34 -10.18
N LYS A 64 -7.14 -7.27 -8.97
CA LYS A 64 -7.89 -7.17 -7.71
C LYS A 64 -7.64 -5.80 -7.08
N LEU A 65 -8.66 -5.26 -6.43
CA LEU A 65 -8.54 -4.02 -5.66
C LEU A 65 -8.78 -4.32 -4.18
N ILE A 66 -7.84 -3.89 -3.33
CA ILE A 66 -7.99 -3.89 -1.88
C ILE A 66 -7.96 -2.45 -1.39
N LEU A 67 -9.00 -2.04 -0.67
CA LEU A 67 -9.09 -0.73 -0.05
C LEU A 67 -8.89 -0.85 1.46
N VAL A 68 -8.00 -0.01 1.99
CA VAL A 68 -7.71 0.09 3.42
C VAL A 68 -7.91 1.54 3.86
N PRO A 69 -9.13 1.94 4.25
CA PRO A 69 -9.39 3.30 4.72
C PRO A 69 -8.55 3.65 5.94
N ARG A 70 -8.05 4.88 6.03
CA ARG A 70 -7.24 5.34 7.18
C ARG A 70 -7.99 5.21 8.51
N HIS A 71 -9.29 5.44 8.48
CA HIS A 71 -10.18 5.36 9.63
C HIS A 71 -11.21 4.24 9.42
N VAL A 72 -11.17 3.23 10.27
CA VAL A 72 -12.04 2.06 10.17
C VAL A 72 -13.53 2.44 10.27
N GLU A 73 -13.85 3.53 10.93
CA GLU A 73 -15.20 4.06 11.06
C GLU A 73 -15.82 4.43 9.69
N ARG A 74 -14.97 4.72 8.69
CA ARG A 74 -15.40 5.02 7.32
C ARG A 74 -15.75 3.77 6.50
N THR A 75 -15.44 2.59 6.98
CA THR A 75 -15.69 1.34 6.26
C THR A 75 -17.12 1.24 5.73
N ARG A 76 -18.11 1.66 6.53
CA ARG A 76 -19.52 1.64 6.12
C ARG A 76 -19.81 2.56 4.94
N ASP A 77 -19.20 3.75 4.92
CA ASP A 77 -19.41 4.72 3.84
C ASP A 77 -18.67 4.29 2.57
N VAL A 78 -17.48 3.73 2.71
CA VAL A 78 -16.72 3.16 1.59
C VAL A 78 -17.43 1.94 1.01
N SER A 79 -18.02 1.07 1.84
CA SER A 79 -18.86 -0.05 1.39
C SER A 79 -20.03 0.42 0.54
N ARG A 80 -20.76 1.44 1.00
CA ARG A 80 -21.87 2.05 0.22
C ARG A 80 -21.39 2.69 -1.08
N LEU A 81 -20.20 3.29 -1.10
CA LEU A 81 -19.61 3.84 -2.30
C LEU A 81 -19.32 2.74 -3.33
N ILE A 82 -18.72 1.64 -2.88
CA ILE A 82 -18.45 0.45 -3.72
C ILE A 82 -19.74 -0.06 -4.35
N GLU A 83 -20.80 -0.24 -3.56
CA GLU A 83 -22.12 -0.68 -4.03
C GLU A 83 -22.73 0.31 -5.03
N LYS A 84 -22.68 1.62 -4.74
CA LYS A 84 -23.19 2.68 -5.63
C LYS A 84 -22.49 2.68 -6.99
N MET A 85 -21.21 2.32 -7.02
CA MET A 85 -20.42 2.19 -8.24
C MET A 85 -20.62 0.83 -8.96
N GLY A 86 -21.50 -0.03 -8.42
CA GLY A 86 -21.90 -1.30 -9.04
C GLY A 86 -20.94 -2.44 -8.76
N PHE A 87 -20.09 -2.32 -7.75
CA PHE A 87 -19.20 -3.36 -7.25
C PHE A 87 -19.75 -4.01 -5.97
N VAL A 88 -19.14 -5.12 -5.57
CA VAL A 88 -19.52 -5.86 -4.37
C VAL A 88 -18.42 -5.65 -3.31
N PRO A 89 -18.71 -5.00 -2.20
CA PRO A 89 -17.75 -4.89 -1.11
C PRO A 89 -17.59 -6.23 -0.40
N VAL A 90 -16.33 -6.64 -0.21
CA VAL A 90 -15.96 -7.87 0.51
C VAL A 90 -15.25 -7.45 1.78
N LEU A 91 -15.95 -7.43 2.90
CA LEU A 91 -15.35 -7.05 4.18
C LEU A 91 -14.46 -8.18 4.73
N LYS A 92 -13.25 -7.83 5.14
CA LYS A 92 -12.29 -8.79 5.73
C LYS A 92 -12.93 -9.58 6.88
N THR A 93 -13.62 -8.89 7.81
CA THR A 93 -14.26 -9.54 8.96
C THR A 93 -15.38 -10.51 8.58
N GLU A 94 -16.07 -10.30 7.47
CA GLU A 94 -17.09 -11.23 6.97
C GLU A 94 -16.45 -12.48 6.37
N VAL A 95 -15.34 -12.32 5.65
CA VAL A 95 -14.58 -13.44 5.10
C VAL A 95 -14.01 -14.30 6.24
N GLU A 96 -13.34 -13.70 7.23
CA GLU A 96 -12.78 -14.41 8.38
C GLU A 96 -13.83 -15.19 9.18
N ARG A 97 -15.05 -14.68 9.25
CA ARG A 97 -16.18 -15.35 9.93
C ARG A 97 -16.91 -16.34 9.04
N SER A 98 -16.42 -16.60 7.83
CA SER A 98 -17.07 -17.44 6.81
C SER A 98 -18.52 -17.02 6.50
N ARG A 99 -18.80 -15.72 6.61
CA ARG A 99 -20.12 -15.13 6.29
C ARG A 99 -20.22 -14.68 4.85
N TYR A 100 -19.09 -14.39 4.22
CA TYR A 100 -19.03 -14.01 2.82
C TYR A 100 -18.91 -15.26 1.94
N LYS A 101 -19.69 -15.29 0.84
CA LYS A 101 -19.62 -16.32 -0.20
C LYS A 101 -19.07 -15.67 -1.47
N TRP A 102 -17.84 -16.03 -1.82
CA TRP A 102 -17.18 -15.54 -3.01
C TRP A 102 -18.02 -15.84 -4.26
N GLN A 103 -18.28 -14.81 -5.04
CA GLN A 103 -19.04 -14.93 -6.29
C GLN A 103 -18.11 -15.25 -7.47
N ASN A 104 -16.80 -15.19 -7.25
CA ASN A 104 -15.75 -15.40 -8.26
C ASN A 104 -15.97 -14.50 -9.50
N THR A 105 -16.40 -13.27 -9.23
CA THR A 105 -16.55 -12.24 -10.26
C THR A 105 -15.45 -11.21 -10.12
N ASN A 106 -15.11 -10.55 -11.23
CA ASN A 106 -14.19 -9.43 -11.22
C ASN A 106 -14.84 -8.11 -10.73
N ARG A 107 -15.97 -8.20 -10.01
CA ARG A 107 -16.68 -7.06 -9.41
C ARG A 107 -16.52 -6.96 -7.91
N GLU A 108 -15.79 -7.86 -7.30
CA GLU A 108 -15.53 -7.88 -5.87
C GLU A 108 -14.36 -6.95 -5.55
N ILE A 109 -14.57 -6.05 -4.57
CA ILE A 109 -13.54 -5.15 -4.04
C ILE A 109 -13.37 -5.49 -2.56
N ILE A 110 -12.16 -5.87 -2.18
CA ILE A 110 -11.83 -6.23 -0.81
C ILE A 110 -11.70 -4.94 0.00
N LEU A 111 -12.39 -4.89 1.14
CA LEU A 111 -12.40 -3.76 2.05
C LEU A 111 -11.91 -4.20 3.43
N ILE A 112 -10.80 -3.65 3.86
CA ILE A 112 -10.22 -3.94 5.17
C ILE A 112 -10.92 -3.08 6.22
N ASP A 113 -11.69 -3.74 7.07
CA ASP A 113 -12.52 -3.15 8.13
C ASP A 113 -11.94 -3.39 9.53
N THR A 114 -10.62 -3.59 9.61
CA THR A 114 -9.87 -3.87 10.84
C THR A 114 -8.65 -2.95 10.96
N VAL A 115 -8.17 -2.74 12.18
CA VAL A 115 -6.99 -1.94 12.49
C VAL A 115 -5.76 -2.85 12.57
N GLY A 116 -4.62 -2.38 12.01
CA GLY A 116 -3.32 -3.08 12.14
C GLY A 116 -2.98 -4.05 11.01
N ASP A 117 -3.88 -4.25 10.04
CA ASP A 117 -3.66 -5.19 8.94
C ASP A 117 -2.92 -4.60 7.73
N LEU A 118 -2.74 -3.28 7.67
CA LEU A 118 -2.19 -2.60 6.50
C LEU A 118 -0.83 -3.16 6.05
N GLY A 119 0.09 -3.37 6.99
CA GLY A 119 1.41 -3.94 6.69
C GLY A 119 1.34 -5.36 6.14
N ARG A 120 0.38 -6.16 6.62
CA ARG A 120 0.12 -7.52 6.10
C ARG A 120 -0.46 -7.47 4.68
N VAL A 121 -1.36 -6.53 4.41
CA VAL A 121 -1.96 -6.34 3.07
C VAL A 121 -0.91 -5.92 2.04
N TYR A 122 0.08 -5.12 2.44
CA TYR A 122 1.19 -4.79 1.54
C TYR A 122 2.02 -6.01 1.11
N SER A 123 2.05 -7.08 1.89
CA SER A 123 2.81 -8.29 1.54
C SER A 123 2.24 -9.08 0.36
N ILE A 124 0.98 -8.87 0.01
CA ILE A 124 0.30 -9.53 -1.10
C ILE A 124 0.03 -8.57 -2.28
N SER A 125 0.56 -7.36 -2.24
CA SER A 125 0.31 -6.35 -3.28
C SER A 125 1.36 -6.39 -4.39
N ASN A 126 0.93 -6.05 -5.61
CA ASN A 126 1.81 -5.78 -6.74
C ASN A 126 2.04 -4.27 -6.91
N PHE A 127 1.05 -3.46 -6.55
CA PHE A 127 1.10 -2.00 -6.66
C PHE A 127 0.44 -1.37 -5.42
N VAL A 128 1.06 -0.34 -4.86
CA VAL A 128 0.51 0.36 -3.70
C VAL A 128 0.29 1.83 -4.01
N PHE A 129 -0.96 2.27 -3.89
CA PHE A 129 -1.30 3.67 -3.80
C PHE A 129 -1.40 4.08 -2.32
N VAL A 130 -0.63 5.08 -1.91
CA VAL A 130 -0.65 5.62 -0.55
C VAL A 130 -1.59 6.81 -0.48
N GLY A 131 -2.65 6.67 0.28
CA GLY A 131 -3.72 7.65 0.40
C GLY A 131 -3.34 8.93 1.15
N LYS A 132 -4.34 9.83 1.28
CA LYS A 132 -4.19 11.19 1.82
C LYS A 132 -3.24 12.05 1.00
N SER A 133 -3.03 11.70 -0.26
CA SER A 133 -2.01 12.26 -1.12
C SER A 133 -2.55 12.88 -2.42
N LEU A 134 -3.68 12.40 -2.96
CA LEU A 134 -4.41 13.07 -4.06
C LEU A 134 -5.34 14.18 -3.55
N VAL A 135 -5.74 14.11 -2.30
CA VAL A 135 -6.49 15.17 -1.61
C VAL A 135 -5.52 16.04 -0.80
N PRO A 136 -5.78 17.34 -0.58
CA PRO A 136 -4.85 18.27 0.07
C PRO A 136 -4.79 18.05 1.60
N SER A 137 -4.37 16.87 2.02
CA SER A 137 -4.39 16.42 3.42
C SER A 137 -3.02 15.99 3.98
N GLY A 138 -1.94 16.04 3.18
CA GLY A 138 -0.55 15.95 3.66
C GLY A 138 0.11 14.57 3.59
N GLY A 139 -0.55 13.57 3.00
CA GLY A 139 0.02 12.23 2.80
C GLY A 139 -0.06 11.31 4.02
N GLN A 140 0.31 10.05 3.79
CA GLN A 140 0.50 8.99 4.78
C GLN A 140 1.91 8.41 4.64
N ASN A 141 2.28 7.47 5.49
CA ASN A 141 3.62 6.90 5.51
C ASN A 141 3.91 6.05 4.25
N MET A 142 4.74 6.57 3.33
CA MET A 142 5.15 5.88 2.12
C MET A 142 6.24 4.83 2.38
N MET A 143 6.93 4.91 3.50
CA MET A 143 8.04 4.01 3.80
C MET A 143 7.59 2.61 4.20
N GLU A 144 6.36 2.45 4.69
CA GLU A 144 5.82 1.11 5.01
C GLU A 144 5.70 0.23 3.76
N PRO A 145 4.98 0.63 2.69
CA PRO A 145 4.96 -0.18 1.47
C PRO A 145 6.30 -0.22 0.75
N ALA A 146 7.14 0.82 0.87
CA ALA A 146 8.49 0.79 0.35
C ALA A 146 9.34 -0.32 0.99
N GLY A 147 9.22 -0.51 2.32
CA GLY A 147 9.93 -1.57 3.04
C GLY A 147 9.56 -2.99 2.57
N THR A 148 8.36 -3.20 2.08
CA THR A 148 7.92 -4.50 1.54
C THR A 148 8.35 -4.75 0.10
N GLY A 149 9.05 -3.81 -0.53
CA GLY A 149 9.56 -3.99 -1.90
C GLY A 149 8.52 -3.75 -2.99
N ASN A 150 7.44 -3.04 -2.65
CA ASN A 150 6.39 -2.70 -3.62
C ASN A 150 6.70 -1.39 -4.34
N PRO A 151 6.32 -1.24 -5.61
CA PRO A 151 6.29 0.06 -6.26
C PRO A 151 5.25 0.96 -5.57
N VAL A 152 5.70 2.11 -5.10
CA VAL A 152 4.90 3.06 -4.31
C VAL A 152 4.42 4.19 -5.20
N ILE A 153 3.11 4.43 -5.20
CA ILE A 153 2.44 5.51 -5.94
C ILE A 153 1.73 6.42 -4.94
N PHE A 154 1.83 7.72 -5.12
CA PHE A 154 1.13 8.69 -4.28
C PHE A 154 0.84 10.00 -5.03
N GLY A 155 -0.08 10.79 -4.51
CA GLY A 155 -0.42 12.10 -5.04
C GLY A 155 0.57 13.20 -4.63
N PRO A 156 0.36 14.46 -5.08
CA PRO A 156 1.29 15.56 -4.84
C PRO A 156 1.22 16.15 -3.43
N HIS A 157 0.19 15.83 -2.65
CA HIS A 157 -0.02 16.41 -1.32
C HIS A 157 0.64 15.56 -0.24
N THR A 158 1.95 15.75 -0.02
CA THR A 158 2.77 14.91 0.86
C THR A 158 3.58 15.71 1.89
N PHE A 159 3.12 16.91 2.26
CA PHE A 159 3.89 17.85 3.08
C PHE A 159 4.22 17.33 4.50
N ASN A 160 3.50 16.32 5.01
CA ASN A 160 3.83 15.68 6.29
C ASN A 160 5.00 14.67 6.18
N PHE A 161 5.38 14.29 4.95
CA PHE A 161 6.38 13.25 4.67
C PHE A 161 7.39 13.69 3.62
N LYS A 162 7.73 14.99 3.63
CA LYS A 162 8.57 15.60 2.59
C LYS A 162 9.93 14.90 2.45
N GLU A 163 10.60 14.65 3.57
CA GLU A 163 11.92 14.00 3.57
C GLU A 163 11.86 12.59 2.97
N GLU A 164 10.84 11.81 3.32
CA GLU A 164 10.63 10.46 2.82
C GLU A 164 10.32 10.46 1.31
N VAL A 165 9.48 11.39 0.89
CA VAL A 165 9.11 11.57 -0.52
C VAL A 165 10.32 11.97 -1.35
N ASP A 166 11.06 13.01 -0.93
CA ASP A 166 12.26 13.45 -1.63
C ASP A 166 13.25 12.29 -1.77
N LEU A 167 13.48 11.53 -0.69
CA LEU A 167 14.38 10.39 -0.68
C LEU A 167 13.94 9.28 -1.65
N LEU A 168 12.66 8.93 -1.69
CA LEU A 168 12.15 7.92 -2.61
C LEU A 168 12.25 8.38 -4.07
N LEU A 169 11.95 9.65 -4.36
CA LEU A 169 11.99 10.20 -5.71
C LEU A 169 13.42 10.33 -6.24
N GLU A 170 14.37 10.80 -5.42
CA GLU A 170 15.79 10.89 -5.77
C GLU A 170 16.37 9.54 -6.18
N ASN A 171 15.86 8.45 -5.58
CA ASN A 171 16.29 7.08 -5.89
C ASN A 171 15.43 6.38 -6.96
N SER A 172 14.50 7.10 -7.62
CA SER A 172 13.54 6.50 -8.57
C SER A 172 12.78 5.32 -7.97
N ALA A 173 12.45 5.43 -6.69
CA ALA A 173 11.84 4.39 -5.86
C ALA A 173 10.33 4.58 -5.65
N ALA A 174 9.74 5.61 -6.25
CA ALA A 174 8.31 5.89 -6.17
C ALA A 174 7.84 6.71 -7.37
N LYS A 175 6.52 6.80 -7.54
CA LYS A 175 5.86 7.57 -8.59
C LYS A 175 4.84 8.54 -8.01
N VAL A 176 4.94 9.82 -8.40
CA VAL A 176 3.91 10.83 -8.11
C VAL A 176 2.89 10.83 -9.25
N VAL A 177 1.61 10.86 -8.89
CA VAL A 177 0.48 11.01 -9.82
C VAL A 177 -0.41 12.17 -9.35
N LYS A 178 -0.88 13.01 -10.27
CA LYS A 178 -1.64 14.22 -9.93
C LYS A 178 -3.13 14.09 -10.20
N THR A 179 -3.49 13.16 -11.05
CA THR A 179 -4.87 12.95 -11.51
C THR A 179 -5.23 11.48 -11.57
N GLU A 180 -6.52 11.19 -11.68
CA GLU A 180 -7.05 9.85 -11.94
C GLU A 180 -6.43 9.24 -13.19
N GLU A 181 -6.27 10.02 -14.26
CA GLU A 181 -5.71 9.55 -15.52
C GLU A 181 -4.24 9.17 -15.38
N GLU A 182 -3.42 10.00 -14.70
CA GLU A 182 -2.02 9.66 -14.42
C GLU A 182 -1.88 8.40 -13.56
N LEU A 183 -2.81 8.19 -12.61
CA LEU A 183 -2.84 6.97 -11.79
C LEU A 183 -3.15 5.75 -12.65
N LEU A 184 -4.15 5.84 -13.52
CA LEU A 184 -4.53 4.76 -14.44
C LEU A 184 -3.36 4.42 -15.37
N GLU A 185 -2.78 5.41 -16.04
CA GLU A 185 -1.64 5.22 -16.95
C GLU A 185 -0.43 4.60 -16.23
N THR A 186 -0.18 5.01 -14.98
CA THR A 186 0.93 4.48 -14.19
C THR A 186 0.71 3.01 -13.84
N ILE A 187 -0.48 2.64 -13.39
CA ILE A 187 -0.78 1.23 -13.05
C ILE A 187 -0.76 0.38 -14.33
N GLU A 188 -1.37 0.85 -15.41
CA GLU A 188 -1.34 0.14 -16.69
C GLU A 188 0.08 -0.04 -17.22
N PHE A 189 0.93 0.97 -17.08
CA PHE A 189 2.34 0.88 -17.43
C PHE A 189 3.06 -0.20 -16.62
N PHE A 190 2.83 -0.28 -15.31
CA PHE A 190 3.43 -1.31 -14.45
C PHE A 190 2.92 -2.71 -14.78
N ILE A 191 1.65 -2.87 -15.11
CA ILE A 191 1.10 -4.15 -15.57
C ILE A 191 1.80 -4.62 -16.86
N LYS A 192 2.02 -3.71 -17.80
CA LYS A 192 2.71 -4.00 -19.07
C LYS A 192 4.23 -4.18 -18.92
N ASN A 193 4.82 -3.64 -17.87
CA ASN A 193 6.27 -3.64 -17.62
C ASN A 193 6.57 -4.12 -16.18
N PRO A 194 6.31 -5.38 -15.86
CA PRO A 194 6.45 -5.90 -14.50
C PRO A 194 7.89 -5.81 -13.95
N ASP A 195 8.89 -5.92 -14.80
CA ASP A 195 10.29 -5.77 -14.39
C ASP A 195 10.59 -4.35 -13.91
N VAL A 196 10.01 -3.32 -14.54
CA VAL A 196 10.16 -1.91 -14.12
C VAL A 196 9.48 -1.67 -12.78
N ALA A 197 8.28 -2.23 -12.58
CA ALA A 197 7.57 -2.16 -11.31
C ALA A 197 8.39 -2.83 -10.20
N LYS A 198 8.90 -4.03 -10.45
CA LYS A 198 9.75 -4.78 -9.51
C LYS A 198 11.05 -4.04 -9.18
N GLU A 199 11.72 -3.47 -10.18
CA GLU A 199 12.93 -2.69 -9.96
C GLU A 199 12.66 -1.48 -9.08
N MET A 200 11.57 -0.75 -9.31
CA MET A 200 11.16 0.38 -8.46
C MET A 200 10.92 -0.07 -7.02
N GLY A 201 10.21 -1.17 -6.81
CA GLY A 201 9.96 -1.74 -5.49
C GLY A 201 11.25 -2.14 -4.76
N LEU A 202 12.20 -2.78 -5.45
CA LEU A 202 13.50 -3.13 -4.88
C LEU A 202 14.31 -1.89 -4.47
N LYS A 203 14.30 -0.83 -5.29
CA LYS A 203 14.92 0.45 -4.94
C LYS A 203 14.25 1.06 -3.71
N ALA A 204 12.92 0.99 -3.60
CA ALA A 204 12.19 1.48 -2.44
C ALA A 204 12.59 0.73 -1.17
N GLN A 205 12.70 -0.59 -1.22
CA GLN A 205 13.14 -1.41 -0.10
C GLN A 205 14.59 -1.10 0.28
N GLN A 206 15.48 -0.90 -0.68
CA GLN A 206 16.87 -0.52 -0.43
C GLN A 206 16.95 0.82 0.30
N VAL A 207 16.20 1.83 -0.11
CA VAL A 207 16.11 3.14 0.55
C VAL A 207 15.73 2.99 2.02
N VAL A 208 14.73 2.15 2.34
CA VAL A 208 14.34 1.87 3.72
C VAL A 208 15.48 1.21 4.49
N ASN A 209 16.10 0.18 3.92
CA ASN A 209 17.18 -0.58 4.56
C ASN A 209 18.38 0.31 4.91
N GLU A 210 18.77 1.23 4.02
CA GLU A 210 19.88 2.16 4.25
C GLU A 210 19.64 3.15 5.40
N LYS A 211 18.38 3.45 5.71
CA LYS A 211 17.99 4.36 6.80
C LYS A 211 17.82 3.66 8.16
N ARG A 212 17.85 2.35 8.22
CA ARG A 212 17.70 1.57 9.46
C ARG A 212 18.98 1.57 10.30
N GLY A 213 18.88 1.04 11.52
CA GLY A 213 19.98 0.85 12.45
C GLY A 213 20.24 2.05 13.37
N ALA A 214 19.38 3.07 13.38
CA ALA A 214 19.53 4.20 14.31
C ALA A 214 19.40 3.78 15.77
N THR A 215 18.52 2.82 16.07
CA THR A 215 18.32 2.28 17.42
C THR A 215 19.59 1.60 17.93
N ASP A 216 20.23 0.76 17.12
CA ASP A 216 21.45 0.05 17.52
C ASP A 216 22.61 1.02 17.73
N ARG A 217 22.78 2.01 16.84
CA ARG A 217 23.78 3.08 17.01
C ARG A 217 23.56 3.88 18.29
N ASN A 218 22.31 4.21 18.63
CA ASN A 218 21.99 4.90 19.88
C ASN A 218 22.32 4.05 21.10
N ILE A 219 21.98 2.76 21.09
CA ILE A 219 22.29 1.82 22.17
C ILE A 219 23.79 1.72 22.36
N GLU A 220 24.58 1.63 21.30
CA GLU A 220 26.03 1.54 21.35
C GLU A 220 26.65 2.80 21.98
N ILE A 221 26.20 3.98 21.59
CA ILE A 221 26.65 5.25 22.17
C ILE A 221 26.35 5.31 23.68
N ILE A 222 25.11 4.94 24.07
CA ILE A 222 24.70 4.92 25.48
C ILE A 222 25.59 3.97 26.28
N LYS A 223 25.81 2.74 25.80
CA LYS A 223 26.68 1.76 26.47
C LYS A 223 28.10 2.25 26.64
N ASN A 224 28.65 2.92 25.64
CA ASN A 224 30.02 3.47 25.71
C ASN A 224 30.11 4.66 26.64
N THR A 225 29.06 5.47 26.78
CA THR A 225 29.02 6.63 27.68
C THR A 225 28.86 6.21 29.16
N ILE A 226 28.13 5.12 29.44
CA ILE A 226 27.92 4.62 30.83
C ILE A 226 29.14 3.85 31.33
N ARG A 227 29.98 3.31 30.46
CA ARG A 227 31.17 2.52 30.84
C ARG A 227 32.42 3.39 31.14
N ASN A 228 32.37 4.66 30.83
CA ASN A 228 33.39 5.66 31.15
C ASN A 228 32.95 6.52 32.36
#